data_9dbb89c1b0db42b8c098114ee7dc10b7
#
_entry.id   9dbb89c1b0db42b8c098114ee7dc10b7
#
_cell.length_a   1.000
_cell.length_b   1.000
_cell.length_c   1.000
_cell.angle_alpha   90.00
_cell.angle_beta   90.00
_cell.angle_gamma   90.00
#
_symmetry.space_group_name_H-M   'P 1'
#
loop_
_entity.id
_entity.type
_entity.pdbx_description
1 polymer ?
#
loop_
_entity_poly.entity_id
_entity_poly.type
_entity_poly.pdbx_seq_one_letter_code
_entity_poly.pdbx_strand_id
1 'polypeptide(L)'
;MKRPLVVLLHGLARGHGSMAKLGGFLRREGFETWSRTYPSRRHSISYLASTLADEIIEVAGDRPLFAVTHSMGGIIVRHLQDPRLHWSRLVMLAPPNQGSQLAAGLVRNPLFRWFYGPAGAELADSTSWPAPPAPFAVIAGTRSLALTNVTSWTMGRRFPVGVKNDGTVAVEETRLAGMTHFAEVDATHTWIMNSPSVRRLVLGYLREGAFPA
;
A
#
# COMPACT_ATOMS: atom_id res chain seq x y z
N MET A 1 -4.81 -27.57 6.60
CA MET A 1 -4.09 -26.52 5.82
C MET A 1 -3.35 -25.62 6.78
N LYS A 2 -2.10 -25.21 6.45
CA LYS A 2 -1.35 -24.25 7.25
C LYS A 2 -2.04 -22.87 7.23
N ARG A 3 -2.00 -22.15 8.36
CA ARG A 3 -2.63 -20.81 8.46
C ARG A 3 -1.85 -19.81 7.56
N PRO A 4 -2.54 -18.94 6.81
CA PRO A 4 -1.88 -17.91 6.02
C PRO A 4 -1.07 -16.95 6.88
N LEU A 5 0.06 -16.47 6.35
CA LEU A 5 0.82 -15.35 6.91
C LEU A 5 0.39 -14.05 6.23
N VAL A 6 0.05 -13.03 7.00
CA VAL A 6 -0.29 -11.70 6.48
C VAL A 6 0.95 -10.81 6.50
N VAL A 7 1.45 -10.50 5.31
CA VAL A 7 2.57 -9.57 5.10
C VAL A 7 2.03 -8.13 5.08
N LEU A 8 2.59 -7.26 5.93
CA LEU A 8 2.20 -5.86 6.04
C LEU A 8 3.31 -4.95 5.52
N LEU A 9 3.09 -4.27 4.38
CA LEU A 9 4.07 -3.39 3.75
C LEU A 9 3.68 -1.92 3.92
N HIS A 10 4.59 -1.12 4.48
CA HIS A 10 4.39 0.31 4.71
C HIS A 10 4.65 1.15 3.44
N GLY A 11 4.28 2.42 3.47
CA GLY A 11 4.51 3.37 2.39
C GLY A 11 5.90 4.03 2.42
N LEU A 12 6.13 4.90 1.44
CA LEU A 12 7.36 5.70 1.30
C LEU A 12 7.60 6.57 2.54
N ALA A 13 8.87 6.68 2.96
CA ALA A 13 9.32 7.45 4.12
C ALA A 13 8.63 7.07 5.45
N ARG A 14 8.16 5.83 5.58
CA ARG A 14 7.55 5.29 6.79
C ARG A 14 8.31 4.06 7.29
N GLY A 15 7.80 3.42 8.32
CA GLY A 15 8.32 2.17 8.88
C GLY A 15 7.20 1.21 9.28
N HIS A 16 7.55 0.00 9.69
CA HIS A 16 6.60 -1.03 10.11
C HIS A 16 5.63 -0.56 11.22
N GLY A 17 6.08 0.35 12.09
CA GLY A 17 5.24 0.95 13.13
C GLY A 17 3.98 1.62 12.61
N SER A 18 3.98 2.11 11.35
CA SER A 18 2.79 2.69 10.73
C SER A 18 1.67 1.66 10.51
N MET A 19 2.03 0.38 10.36
CA MET A 19 1.10 -0.74 10.17
C MET A 19 0.75 -1.45 11.50
N ALA A 20 1.34 -1.05 12.62
CA ALA A 20 1.26 -1.77 13.89
C ALA A 20 -0.17 -1.90 14.44
N LYS A 21 -0.99 -0.84 14.32
CA LYS A 21 -2.40 -0.87 14.76
C LYS A 21 -3.23 -1.88 13.95
N LEU A 22 -3.03 -1.92 12.64
CA LEU A 22 -3.70 -2.89 11.76
C LEU A 22 -3.19 -4.29 12.05
N GLY A 23 -1.87 -4.49 12.17
CA GLY A 23 -1.28 -5.78 12.52
C GLY A 23 -1.77 -6.31 13.87
N GLY A 24 -1.84 -5.44 14.90
CA GLY A 24 -2.39 -5.80 16.21
C GLY A 24 -3.88 -6.19 16.14
N PHE A 25 -4.66 -5.51 15.31
CA PHE A 25 -6.05 -5.87 15.05
C PHE A 25 -6.14 -7.25 14.39
N LEU A 26 -5.39 -7.51 13.31
CA LEU A 26 -5.42 -8.79 12.60
C LEU A 26 -4.95 -9.96 13.48
N ARG A 27 -3.97 -9.75 14.36
CA ARG A 27 -3.55 -10.78 15.33
C ARG A 27 -4.65 -11.13 16.32
N ARG A 28 -5.41 -10.16 16.82
CA ARG A 28 -6.58 -10.43 17.67
C ARG A 28 -7.68 -11.18 16.93
N GLU A 29 -7.77 -11.01 15.62
CA GLU A 29 -8.70 -11.73 14.74
C GLU A 29 -8.18 -13.11 14.29
N GLY A 30 -7.05 -13.57 14.84
CA GLY A 30 -6.50 -14.90 14.64
C GLY A 30 -5.52 -15.05 13.47
N PHE A 31 -5.12 -13.96 12.83
CA PHE A 31 -4.09 -13.99 11.80
C PHE A 31 -2.68 -13.88 12.40
N GLU A 32 -1.73 -14.58 11.80
CA GLU A 32 -0.32 -14.31 12.00
C GLU A 32 0.11 -13.19 11.06
N THR A 33 0.92 -12.23 11.54
CA THR A 33 1.34 -11.08 10.74
C THR A 33 2.84 -10.90 10.76
N TRP A 34 3.42 -10.59 9.61
CA TRP A 34 4.81 -10.18 9.47
C TRP A 34 4.91 -8.76 8.93
N SER A 35 5.83 -7.97 9.45
CA SER A 35 6.09 -6.61 9.00
C SER A 35 7.50 -6.19 9.34
N ARG A 36 8.17 -5.51 8.42
CA ARG A 36 9.53 -5.00 8.58
C ARG A 36 9.65 -3.56 8.11
N THR A 37 10.56 -2.78 8.71
CA THR A 37 10.98 -1.50 8.16
C THR A 37 12.05 -1.73 7.09
N TYR A 38 11.82 -1.22 5.90
CA TYR A 38 12.77 -1.21 4.80
C TYR A 38 13.15 0.23 4.42
N PRO A 39 14.37 0.45 3.88
CA PRO A 39 14.88 1.78 3.60
C PRO A 39 14.28 2.40 2.34
N SER A 40 12.97 2.66 2.38
CA SER A 40 12.11 3.09 1.27
C SER A 40 12.56 4.36 0.52
N ARG A 41 13.47 5.13 1.10
CA ARG A 41 14.03 6.36 0.50
C ARG A 41 15.41 6.16 -0.15
N ARG A 42 16.03 4.99 0.02
CA ARG A 42 17.43 4.77 -0.37
C ARG A 42 17.60 3.90 -1.62
N HIS A 43 16.61 3.11 -1.95
CA HIS A 43 16.70 2.11 -3.02
C HIS A 43 15.50 2.20 -3.97
N SER A 44 15.64 1.59 -5.15
CA SER A 44 14.55 1.40 -6.12
C SER A 44 13.47 0.47 -5.58
N ILE A 45 12.27 0.53 -6.15
CA ILE A 45 11.16 -0.35 -5.77
C ILE A 45 11.53 -1.81 -6.04
N SER A 46 12.17 -2.09 -7.19
CA SER A 46 12.59 -3.44 -7.56
C SER A 46 13.64 -4.01 -6.59
N TYR A 47 14.62 -3.23 -6.17
CA TYR A 47 15.61 -3.64 -5.16
C TYR A 47 14.95 -3.95 -3.82
N LEU A 48 14.04 -3.07 -3.36
CA LEU A 48 13.30 -3.31 -2.12
C LEU A 48 12.46 -4.58 -2.20
N ALA A 49 11.82 -4.84 -3.33
CA ALA A 49 11.03 -6.05 -3.54
C ALA A 49 11.91 -7.31 -3.49
N SER A 50 13.07 -7.33 -4.17
CA SER A 50 13.94 -8.50 -4.15
C SER A 50 14.47 -8.81 -2.74
N THR A 51 14.91 -7.79 -1.98
CA THR A 51 15.35 -7.97 -0.60
C THR A 51 14.24 -8.50 0.31
N LEU A 52 13.00 -7.98 0.15
CA LEU A 52 11.86 -8.43 0.92
C LEU A 52 11.40 -9.83 0.52
N ALA A 53 11.57 -10.23 -0.74
CA ALA A 53 11.21 -11.57 -1.20
C ALA A 53 11.95 -12.65 -0.41
N ASP A 54 13.28 -12.54 -0.28
CA ASP A 54 14.09 -13.51 0.45
C ASP A 54 13.66 -13.63 1.92
N GLU A 55 13.41 -12.50 2.58
CA GLU A 55 12.96 -12.50 3.97
C GLU A 55 11.55 -13.08 4.14
N ILE A 56 10.63 -12.77 3.21
CA ILE A 56 9.27 -13.30 3.26
C ILE A 56 9.28 -14.80 3.01
N ILE A 57 10.10 -15.29 2.06
CA ILE A 57 10.26 -16.71 1.78
C ILE A 57 10.77 -17.46 3.03
N GLU A 58 11.79 -16.91 3.69
CA GLU A 58 12.35 -17.52 4.91
C GLU A 58 11.30 -17.64 6.02
N VAL A 59 10.53 -16.57 6.26
CA VAL A 59 9.54 -16.55 7.33
C VAL A 59 8.27 -17.33 6.97
N ALA A 60 7.87 -17.31 5.71
CA ALA A 60 6.63 -17.96 5.26
C ALA A 60 6.80 -19.48 5.13
N GLY A 61 7.95 -19.95 4.64
CA GLY A 61 8.10 -21.32 4.17
C GLY A 61 7.08 -21.61 3.05
N ASP A 62 6.34 -22.68 3.20
CA ASP A 62 5.30 -23.12 2.23
C ASP A 62 3.86 -22.66 2.62
N ARG A 63 3.74 -21.67 3.52
CA ARG A 63 2.42 -21.15 3.92
C ARG A 63 1.81 -20.27 2.82
N PRO A 64 0.47 -20.29 2.65
CA PRO A 64 -0.21 -19.29 1.84
C PRO A 64 0.08 -17.88 2.38
N LEU A 65 0.25 -16.92 1.48
CA LEU A 65 0.53 -15.53 1.81
C LEU A 65 -0.69 -14.65 1.50
N PHE A 66 -1.02 -13.81 2.45
CA PHE A 66 -1.86 -12.63 2.24
C PHE A 66 -0.98 -11.39 2.37
N ALA A 67 -1.37 -10.29 1.70
CA ALA A 67 -0.74 -9.01 1.93
C ALA A 67 -1.76 -7.92 2.23
N VAL A 68 -1.39 -7.02 3.14
CA VAL A 68 -2.05 -5.71 3.28
C VAL A 68 -0.98 -4.64 3.17
N THR A 69 -1.12 -3.78 2.17
CA THR A 69 -0.09 -2.81 1.80
C THR A 69 -0.62 -1.39 1.92
N HIS A 70 0.26 -0.43 2.18
CA HIS A 70 -0.06 0.98 2.17
C HIS A 70 0.76 1.72 1.12
N SER A 71 0.09 2.52 0.27
CA SER A 71 0.76 3.43 -0.67
C SER A 71 1.80 2.69 -1.54
N MET A 72 3.06 3.14 -1.54
CA MET A 72 4.18 2.49 -2.25
C MET A 72 4.32 1.00 -1.93
N GLY A 73 3.93 0.55 -0.74
CA GLY A 73 3.92 -0.88 -0.41
C GLY A 73 3.05 -1.70 -1.37
N GLY A 74 1.99 -1.10 -1.95
CA GLY A 74 1.18 -1.69 -3.01
C GLY A 74 1.95 -1.88 -4.32
N ILE A 75 2.90 -1.00 -4.61
CA ILE A 75 3.74 -1.14 -5.80
C ILE A 75 4.84 -2.17 -5.54
N ILE A 76 5.41 -2.20 -4.33
CA ILE A 76 6.39 -3.23 -3.94
C ILE A 76 5.80 -4.64 -4.08
N VAL A 77 4.57 -4.89 -3.60
CA VAL A 77 3.97 -6.24 -3.71
C VAL A 77 3.74 -6.67 -5.15
N ARG A 78 3.52 -5.73 -6.08
CA ARG A 78 3.45 -6.02 -7.52
C ARG A 78 4.77 -6.56 -8.08
N HIS A 79 5.91 -6.17 -7.50
CA HIS A 79 7.24 -6.66 -7.89
C HIS A 79 7.65 -7.95 -7.15
N LEU A 80 6.88 -8.43 -6.18
CA LEU A 80 7.10 -9.68 -5.46
C LEU A 80 6.56 -10.88 -6.27
N GLN A 81 7.19 -11.15 -7.43
CA GLN A 81 6.78 -12.15 -8.42
C GLN A 81 7.53 -13.51 -8.28
N ASP A 82 8.29 -13.71 -7.21
CA ASP A 82 8.99 -14.96 -6.99
C ASP A 82 7.99 -16.12 -6.84
N PRO A 83 8.13 -17.24 -7.61
CA PRO A 83 7.18 -18.35 -7.57
C PRO A 83 7.14 -19.10 -6.23
N ARG A 84 8.13 -18.90 -5.36
CA ARG A 84 8.13 -19.42 -3.98
C ARG A 84 7.20 -18.65 -3.04
N LEU A 85 6.73 -17.47 -3.46
CA LEU A 85 5.77 -16.66 -2.72
C LEU A 85 4.34 -17.07 -3.11
N HIS A 86 3.72 -17.90 -2.31
CA HIS A 86 2.36 -18.43 -2.58
C HIS A 86 1.27 -17.42 -2.21
N TRP A 87 1.21 -16.32 -2.96
CA TRP A 87 0.20 -15.26 -2.75
C TRP A 87 -1.21 -15.76 -3.04
N SER A 88 -2.16 -15.43 -2.16
CA SER A 88 -3.55 -15.83 -2.28
C SER A 88 -4.52 -14.67 -2.25
N ARG A 89 -4.28 -13.63 -1.44
CA ARG A 89 -5.14 -12.44 -1.35
C ARG A 89 -4.34 -11.20 -1.02
N LEU A 90 -4.65 -10.09 -1.70
CA LEU A 90 -3.99 -8.81 -1.49
C LEU A 90 -5.03 -7.71 -1.19
N VAL A 91 -4.75 -6.85 -0.22
CA VAL A 91 -5.51 -5.60 0.00
C VAL A 91 -4.55 -4.42 -0.07
N MET A 92 -4.81 -3.52 -0.99
CA MET A 92 -4.00 -2.32 -1.20
C MET A 92 -4.72 -1.09 -0.65
N LEU A 93 -4.11 -0.42 0.32
CA LEU A 93 -4.61 0.81 0.92
C LEU A 93 -3.98 2.02 0.25
N ALA A 94 -4.77 2.81 -0.45
CA ALA A 94 -4.37 4.02 -1.17
C ALA A 94 -3.10 3.82 -2.05
N PRO A 95 -3.01 2.77 -2.88
CA PRO A 95 -1.87 2.55 -3.76
C PRO A 95 -1.90 3.55 -4.93
N PRO A 96 -0.78 4.16 -5.34
CA PRO A 96 -0.74 4.94 -6.57
C PRO A 96 -0.57 4.02 -7.80
N ASN A 97 -1.54 3.12 -8.04
CA ASN A 97 -1.45 2.05 -9.03
C ASN A 97 -1.27 2.52 -10.48
N GLN A 98 -1.74 3.73 -10.79
CA GLN A 98 -1.59 4.36 -12.11
C GLN A 98 -0.47 5.41 -12.14
N GLY A 99 0.44 5.37 -11.19
CA GLY A 99 1.41 6.43 -10.94
C GLY A 99 0.82 7.55 -10.07
N SER A 100 1.68 8.43 -9.58
CA SER A 100 1.28 9.56 -8.75
C SER A 100 1.50 10.87 -9.53
N GLN A 101 0.42 11.57 -9.89
CA GLN A 101 0.49 12.91 -10.50
C GLN A 101 1.28 13.87 -9.61
N LEU A 102 1.14 13.73 -8.29
CA LEU A 102 1.90 14.52 -7.34
C LEU A 102 3.41 14.23 -7.47
N ALA A 103 3.81 12.97 -7.55
CA ALA A 103 5.22 12.60 -7.76
C ALA A 103 5.70 13.08 -9.13
N ALA A 104 4.91 12.92 -10.20
CA ALA A 104 5.24 13.38 -11.54
C ALA A 104 5.46 14.90 -11.59
N GLY A 105 4.63 15.67 -10.91
CA GLY A 105 4.79 17.13 -10.80
C GLY A 105 5.99 17.59 -9.97
N LEU A 106 6.53 16.71 -9.12
CA LEU A 106 7.63 17.03 -8.19
C LEU A 106 8.95 16.34 -8.51
N VAL A 107 8.97 15.36 -9.42
CA VAL A 107 10.16 14.54 -9.72
C VAL A 107 11.37 15.35 -10.19
N ARG A 108 11.15 16.52 -10.80
CA ARG A 108 12.22 17.45 -11.21
C ARG A 108 12.75 18.33 -10.08
N ASN A 109 12.05 18.38 -8.94
CA ASN A 109 12.48 19.18 -7.78
C ASN A 109 13.61 18.46 -7.03
N PRO A 110 14.81 19.05 -6.88
CA PRO A 110 15.96 18.42 -6.19
C PRO A 110 15.65 18.06 -4.74
N LEU A 111 14.89 18.90 -4.00
CA LEU A 111 14.50 18.65 -2.62
C LEU A 111 13.57 17.45 -2.51
N PHE A 112 12.64 17.29 -3.45
CA PHE A 112 11.77 16.12 -3.52
C PHE A 112 12.59 14.85 -3.73
N ARG A 113 13.51 14.85 -4.70
CA ARG A 113 14.39 13.71 -4.98
C ARG A 113 15.29 13.37 -3.80
N TRP A 114 15.87 14.38 -3.15
CA TRP A 114 16.70 14.19 -1.97
C TRP A 114 15.89 13.58 -0.80
N PHE A 115 14.66 14.06 -0.58
CA PHE A 115 13.83 13.61 0.53
C PHE A 115 13.21 12.23 0.28
N TYR A 116 12.69 11.96 -0.92
CA TYR A 116 11.95 10.74 -1.23
C TYR A 116 12.78 9.67 -1.95
N GLY A 117 13.95 10.01 -2.47
CA GLY A 117 14.91 9.10 -3.08
C GLY A 117 14.45 8.45 -4.38
N PRO A 118 15.14 7.36 -4.80
CA PRO A 118 14.86 6.68 -6.07
C PRO A 118 13.42 6.15 -6.16
N ALA A 119 12.93 5.46 -5.14
CA ALA A 119 11.57 4.93 -5.14
C ALA A 119 10.50 6.03 -5.27
N GLY A 120 10.73 7.22 -4.67
CA GLY A 120 9.83 8.35 -4.84
C GLY A 120 9.76 8.87 -6.27
N ALA A 121 10.88 8.82 -7.00
CA ALA A 121 10.92 9.18 -8.42
C ALA A 121 10.22 8.14 -9.30
N GLU A 122 10.38 6.84 -8.99
CA GLU A 122 9.72 5.74 -9.71
C GLU A 122 8.19 5.78 -9.60
N LEU A 123 7.64 6.36 -8.50
CA LEU A 123 6.19 6.51 -8.36
C LEU A 123 5.56 7.48 -9.38
N ALA A 124 6.36 8.23 -10.13
CA ALA A 124 5.88 9.12 -11.19
C ALA A 124 5.46 8.39 -12.47
N ASP A 125 5.95 7.17 -12.70
CA ASP A 125 5.70 6.40 -13.92
C ASP A 125 5.35 4.94 -13.60
N SER A 126 4.14 4.54 -13.94
CA SER A 126 3.59 3.20 -13.68
C SER A 126 3.70 2.23 -14.86
N THR A 127 4.28 2.65 -15.99
CA THR A 127 4.24 1.89 -17.25
C THR A 127 4.95 0.54 -17.20
N SER A 128 5.96 0.40 -16.32
CA SER A 128 6.76 -0.82 -16.17
C SER A 128 6.35 -1.70 -15.00
N TRP A 129 5.32 -1.35 -14.23
CA TRP A 129 4.98 -2.13 -13.03
C TRP A 129 4.20 -3.39 -13.36
N PRO A 130 4.59 -4.54 -12.79
CA PRO A 130 3.88 -5.81 -12.99
C PRO A 130 2.43 -5.75 -12.50
N ALA A 131 1.61 -6.70 -12.96
CA ALA A 131 0.31 -6.93 -12.34
C ALA A 131 0.47 -7.47 -10.91
N PRO A 132 -0.50 -7.27 -10.01
CA PRO A 132 -0.49 -7.92 -8.70
C PRO A 132 -0.42 -9.45 -8.81
N PRO A 133 0.34 -10.14 -7.93
CA PRO A 133 0.59 -11.59 -8.06
C PRO A 133 -0.57 -12.49 -7.61
N ALA A 134 -1.69 -11.92 -7.15
CA ALA A 134 -2.87 -12.66 -6.71
C ALA A 134 -4.13 -11.78 -6.83
N PRO A 135 -5.35 -12.33 -6.65
CA PRO A 135 -6.58 -11.56 -6.53
C PRO A 135 -6.44 -10.46 -5.48
N PHE A 136 -6.85 -9.25 -5.82
CA PHE A 136 -6.63 -8.08 -4.99
C PHE A 136 -7.82 -7.16 -4.90
N ALA A 137 -7.94 -6.49 -3.75
CA ALA A 137 -8.88 -5.41 -3.51
C ALA A 137 -8.12 -4.10 -3.26
N VAL A 138 -8.78 -2.99 -3.57
CA VAL A 138 -8.25 -1.63 -3.36
C VAL A 138 -9.19 -0.86 -2.45
N ILE A 139 -8.63 -0.16 -1.47
CA ILE A 139 -9.34 0.78 -0.59
C ILE A 139 -8.71 2.15 -0.77
N ALA A 140 -9.46 3.10 -1.31
CA ALA A 140 -9.05 4.48 -1.53
C ALA A 140 -9.53 5.40 -0.40
N GLY A 141 -8.69 6.33 0.04
CA GLY A 141 -9.08 7.40 0.94
C GLY A 141 -9.68 8.58 0.17
N THR A 142 -10.62 9.30 0.80
CA THR A 142 -11.29 10.46 0.18
C THR A 142 -11.15 11.76 0.97
N ARG A 143 -10.50 11.72 2.14
CA ARG A 143 -10.29 12.92 2.98
C ARG A 143 -8.98 13.61 2.61
N SER A 144 -9.08 14.67 1.82
CA SER A 144 -7.91 15.42 1.32
C SER A 144 -7.20 16.25 2.40
N LEU A 145 -7.94 16.75 3.40
CA LEU A 145 -7.40 17.62 4.46
C LEU A 145 -7.72 17.07 5.85
N ALA A 146 -6.73 17.07 6.73
CA ALA A 146 -6.93 16.84 8.15
C ALA A 146 -6.01 17.76 8.95
N LEU A 147 -6.55 18.37 10.01
CA LEU A 147 -5.81 19.29 10.90
C LEU A 147 -4.55 18.64 11.51
N THR A 148 -4.57 17.32 11.65
CA THR A 148 -3.48 16.52 12.22
C THR A 148 -2.45 16.03 11.20
N ASN A 149 -2.58 16.39 9.91
CA ASN A 149 -1.73 15.90 8.85
C ASN A 149 -1.13 17.03 8.00
N VAL A 150 0.07 17.49 8.38
CA VAL A 150 0.79 18.59 7.70
C VAL A 150 1.04 18.28 6.21
N THR A 151 1.30 17.03 5.85
CA THR A 151 1.47 16.61 4.45
C THR A 151 0.21 16.82 3.61
N SER A 152 -0.98 16.65 4.20
CA SER A 152 -2.25 16.91 3.49
C SER A 152 -2.44 18.40 3.18
N TRP A 153 -1.89 19.30 3.99
CA TRP A 153 -2.01 20.76 3.78
C TRP A 153 -1.19 21.26 2.59
N THR A 154 -0.03 20.67 2.39
CA THR A 154 0.89 21.08 1.31
C THR A 154 0.62 20.35 0.01
N MET A 155 0.18 19.11 0.08
CA MET A 155 0.00 18.22 -1.09
C MET A 155 -1.44 18.11 -1.55
N GLY A 156 -2.42 18.06 -0.64
CA GLY A 156 -3.84 17.95 -1.00
C GLY A 156 -4.39 19.15 -1.79
N ARG A 157 -3.81 20.34 -1.61
CA ARG A 157 -4.13 21.55 -2.37
C ARG A 157 -3.63 21.57 -3.81
N ARG A 158 -2.81 20.60 -4.21
CA ARG A 158 -2.27 20.49 -5.58
C ARG A 158 -3.21 19.73 -6.53
N PHE A 159 -4.21 19.04 -6.01
CA PHE A 159 -5.22 18.42 -6.85
C PHE A 159 -6.22 19.47 -7.36
N PRO A 160 -6.67 19.34 -8.63
CA PRO A 160 -7.74 20.19 -9.18
C PRO A 160 -9.00 20.13 -8.33
N VAL A 161 -9.79 21.22 -8.35
CA VAL A 161 -11.07 21.28 -7.67
C VAL A 161 -12.00 20.17 -8.19
N GLY A 162 -12.64 19.44 -7.27
CA GLY A 162 -13.54 18.33 -7.62
C GLY A 162 -12.87 16.96 -7.73
N VAL A 163 -11.52 16.87 -7.73
CA VAL A 163 -10.83 15.58 -7.73
C VAL A 163 -10.84 14.99 -6.32
N LYS A 164 -11.53 13.85 -6.16
CA LYS A 164 -11.49 13.08 -4.90
C LYS A 164 -10.07 12.55 -4.65
N ASN A 165 -9.52 12.84 -3.47
CA ASN A 165 -8.19 12.41 -3.09
C ASN A 165 -8.08 12.27 -1.56
N ASP A 166 -7.04 11.61 -1.08
CA ASP A 166 -6.76 11.41 0.34
C ASP A 166 -5.70 12.37 0.92
N GLY A 167 -5.37 13.41 0.16
CA GLY A 167 -4.30 14.37 0.46
C GLY A 167 -2.96 14.03 -0.15
N THR A 168 -2.81 12.88 -0.83
CA THR A 168 -1.55 12.43 -1.46
C THR A 168 -1.79 11.69 -2.78
N VAL A 169 -2.84 10.88 -2.87
CA VAL A 169 -3.20 10.06 -4.03
C VAL A 169 -4.65 10.35 -4.40
N ALA A 170 -4.94 10.56 -5.67
CA ALA A 170 -6.31 10.67 -6.15
C ALA A 170 -6.99 9.30 -6.16
N VAL A 171 -8.30 9.27 -5.92
CA VAL A 171 -9.07 8.03 -5.93
C VAL A 171 -8.88 7.25 -7.23
N GLU A 172 -8.91 7.95 -8.36
CA GLU A 172 -8.71 7.31 -9.69
C GLU A 172 -7.30 6.74 -9.86
N GLU A 173 -6.26 7.37 -9.30
CA GLU A 173 -4.88 6.83 -9.33
C GLU A 173 -4.76 5.50 -8.58
N THR A 174 -5.68 5.20 -7.66
CA THR A 174 -5.64 3.94 -6.91
C THR A 174 -6.19 2.76 -7.68
N ARG A 175 -7.03 3.00 -8.70
CA ARG A 175 -7.69 1.95 -9.47
C ARG A 175 -6.67 1.15 -10.30
N LEU A 176 -6.96 -0.12 -10.49
CA LEU A 176 -6.17 -1.00 -11.35
C LEU A 176 -7.07 -2.07 -11.95
N ALA A 177 -6.90 -2.34 -13.24
CA ALA A 177 -7.63 -3.40 -13.93
C ALA A 177 -7.39 -4.76 -13.24
N GLY A 178 -8.43 -5.58 -13.15
CA GLY A 178 -8.38 -6.88 -12.47
C GLY A 178 -8.59 -6.82 -10.94
N MET A 179 -8.79 -5.64 -10.34
CA MET A 179 -9.21 -5.57 -8.94
C MET A 179 -10.58 -6.25 -8.76
N THR A 180 -10.70 -7.10 -7.75
CA THR A 180 -11.96 -7.82 -7.46
C THR A 180 -12.95 -6.98 -6.68
N HIS A 181 -12.43 -6.08 -5.82
CA HIS A 181 -13.24 -5.19 -4.98
C HIS A 181 -12.59 -3.82 -4.89
N PHE A 182 -13.44 -2.79 -4.80
CA PHE A 182 -13.03 -1.41 -4.61
C PHE A 182 -13.91 -0.74 -3.57
N ALA A 183 -13.32 0.01 -2.65
CA ALA A 183 -14.04 0.81 -1.66
C ALA A 183 -13.41 2.19 -1.50
N GLU A 184 -14.26 3.21 -1.37
CA GLU A 184 -13.87 4.55 -0.93
C GLU A 184 -14.17 4.69 0.56
N VAL A 185 -13.24 5.27 1.33
CA VAL A 185 -13.39 5.49 2.77
C VAL A 185 -13.03 6.92 3.14
N ASP A 186 -13.74 7.49 4.09
CA ASP A 186 -13.42 8.80 4.63
C ASP A 186 -12.18 8.73 5.55
N ALA A 187 -11.01 8.67 4.92
CA ALA A 187 -9.71 8.60 5.59
C ALA A 187 -8.66 9.39 4.81
N THR A 188 -7.68 9.94 5.54
CA THR A 188 -6.49 10.55 4.91
C THR A 188 -5.44 9.51 4.59
N HIS A 189 -4.60 9.80 3.60
CA HIS A 189 -3.50 8.92 3.17
C HIS A 189 -2.66 8.39 4.33
N THR A 190 -2.22 9.29 5.18
CA THR A 190 -1.29 8.99 6.28
C THR A 190 -1.86 8.01 7.30
N TRP A 191 -3.18 8.02 7.53
CA TRP A 191 -3.82 7.28 8.62
C TRP A 191 -4.86 6.25 8.17
N ILE A 192 -4.97 5.99 6.87
CA ILE A 192 -5.96 5.07 6.29
C ILE A 192 -5.97 3.70 6.96
N MET A 193 -4.79 3.10 7.26
CA MET A 193 -4.65 1.82 7.93
C MET A 193 -5.17 1.81 9.37
N ASN A 194 -5.38 2.99 9.97
CA ASN A 194 -5.87 3.14 11.35
C ASN A 194 -7.39 3.28 11.42
N SER A 195 -8.07 3.50 10.29
CA SER A 195 -9.53 3.62 10.22
C SER A 195 -10.23 2.33 10.63
N PRO A 196 -11.23 2.37 11.52
CA PRO A 196 -12.02 1.19 11.88
C PRO A 196 -12.75 0.57 10.68
N SER A 197 -13.28 1.40 9.76
CA SER A 197 -13.94 0.93 8.54
C SER A 197 -12.97 0.18 7.63
N VAL A 198 -11.77 0.71 7.42
CA VAL A 198 -10.71 0.04 6.65
C VAL A 198 -10.35 -1.31 7.26
N ARG A 199 -10.18 -1.38 8.58
CA ARG A 199 -9.85 -2.65 9.26
C ARG A 199 -10.95 -3.70 9.09
N ARG A 200 -12.24 -3.31 9.10
CA ARG A 200 -13.35 -4.23 8.82
C ARG A 200 -13.34 -4.74 7.38
N LEU A 201 -13.14 -3.83 6.40
CA LEU A 201 -13.01 -4.21 4.99
C LEU A 201 -11.84 -5.17 4.76
N VAL A 202 -10.67 -4.85 5.31
CA VAL A 202 -9.49 -5.72 5.24
C VAL A 202 -9.79 -7.10 5.80
N LEU A 203 -10.38 -7.17 7.01
CA LEU A 203 -10.71 -8.43 7.67
C LEU A 203 -11.67 -9.28 6.83
N GLY A 204 -12.73 -8.68 6.32
CA GLY A 204 -13.71 -9.36 5.46
C GLY A 204 -13.02 -9.92 4.21
N TYR A 205 -12.23 -9.12 3.52
CA TYR A 205 -11.54 -9.59 2.33
C TYR A 205 -10.52 -10.70 2.63
N LEU A 206 -9.77 -10.62 3.71
CA LEU A 206 -8.83 -11.68 4.08
C LEU A 206 -9.55 -12.99 4.46
N ARG A 207 -10.74 -12.93 5.04
CA ARG A 207 -11.51 -14.12 5.41
C ARG A 207 -12.30 -14.72 4.22
N GLU A 208 -13.04 -13.87 3.52
CA GLU A 208 -14.07 -14.31 2.56
C GLU A 208 -13.69 -14.04 1.09
N GLY A 209 -12.65 -13.21 0.83
CA GLY A 209 -12.34 -12.74 -0.52
C GLY A 209 -13.29 -11.64 -1.01
N ALA A 210 -14.09 -11.05 -0.13
CA ALA A 210 -15.05 -9.99 -0.41
C ALA A 210 -15.06 -8.94 0.70
N PHE A 211 -15.45 -7.71 0.35
CA PHE A 211 -15.76 -6.71 1.37
C PHE A 211 -17.11 -7.04 2.03
N PRO A 212 -17.20 -6.88 3.36
CA PRO A 212 -18.49 -7.01 4.03
C PRO A 212 -19.46 -5.92 3.55
N ALA A 213 -20.74 -6.27 3.54
CA ALA A 213 -21.83 -5.35 3.20
C ALA A 213 -21.93 -4.18 4.21
#